data_dceddaaa0cb6e35da508eb8240d95a8f
#
_entry.id   dceddaaa0cb6e35da508eb8240d95a8f
#
_cell.length_a   1.000
_cell.length_b   1.000
_cell.length_c   1.000
_cell.angle_alpha   90.00
_cell.angle_beta   90.00
_cell.angle_gamma   90.00
#
_symmetry.space_group_name_H-M   'P 1'
#
loop_
_entity.id
_entity.type
_entity.pdbx_description
1 polymer ?
#
loop_
_entity_poly.entity_id
_entity_poly.type
_entity_poly.pdbx_seq_one_letter_code
_entity_poly.pdbx_strand_id
1 'polypeptide(L)'
;MSAQSTARSPRIRRRTALTLASAALAVSLATYTVTRATAADEKPAAAAPPAPKVTVAPVEQQLVTDYEEITGHVDATETVELRARVSGHIEAVRFQAGQLVRQGDVLFSIDPRWYQAQLTLATAQVRQAKAHAEVAEREAERAETLVKAAAISTEEAEARRSRALEAMAALASAQAALASAQLDFEHTQVRAPIDGRISRALVTAGNLISGAPGNATLLATIVSEGEAYVYADIDEATLLKFNRLLRENRLKLENGRVPVEMQLADESGYPHHGYIESTDNRLNPATGSLMLRLVFANSDRSLVPGLFARVRVPVGAPRSSLLVSERAIGTDQSQKFVLAVAEDNTAVYRSVKLGGSVRDKRVVQSGLQPGDRVIVNGLQRVRPGMRVRPETAVATAAELSTATVAQR
;
A
#
# COMPACT_ATOMS: atom_id res chain seq x y z
N MET A 1 8.16 101.29 -10.96
CA MET A 1 9.26 102.27 -10.81
C MET A 1 10.40 101.66 -11.62
N SER A 2 10.58 102.27 -12.82
CA SER A 2 11.68 103.12 -13.21
C SER A 2 13.00 102.42 -13.33
N ALA A 3 13.76 102.47 -14.37
CA ALA A 3 13.85 103.25 -15.61
C ALA A 3 14.96 102.52 -16.41
N GLN A 4 14.83 102.31 -17.71
CA GLN A 4 15.44 103.04 -18.82
C GLN A 4 16.93 103.38 -18.67
N SER A 5 17.70 102.99 -19.66
CA SER A 5 18.49 103.85 -20.56
C SER A 5 19.37 103.04 -21.50
N THR A 6 19.10 102.94 -22.76
CA THR A 6 19.63 103.59 -24.00
C THR A 6 21.13 103.92 -24.03
N ALA A 7 21.78 103.39 -25.11
CA ALA A 7 22.61 104.14 -26.12
C ALA A 7 23.20 103.16 -27.12
N ARG A 8 22.82 103.24 -28.35
CA ARG A 8 23.31 103.75 -29.68
C ARG A 8 24.79 103.53 -29.97
N SER A 9 24.94 102.66 -30.98
CA SER A 9 25.81 102.54 -32.17
C SER A 9 27.05 103.41 -32.36
N PRO A 10 28.06 103.05 -33.22
CA PRO A 10 27.85 103.09 -34.68
C PRO A 10 28.51 101.99 -35.51
N ARG A 11 28.03 101.93 -36.74
CA ARG A 11 28.48 101.24 -37.93
C ARG A 11 29.89 101.63 -38.32
N ILE A 12 30.68 100.73 -38.94
CA ILE A 12 31.24 100.88 -40.33
C ILE A 12 32.32 99.77 -40.61
N ARG A 13 32.14 99.12 -41.76
CA ARG A 13 33.12 98.51 -42.68
C ARG A 13 34.03 97.37 -42.22
N ARG A 14 33.65 96.12 -42.64
CA ARG A 14 34.58 95.11 -43.09
C ARG A 14 33.81 94.07 -43.93
N ARG A 15 33.49 94.46 -45.18
CA ARG A 15 32.75 93.62 -46.13
C ARG A 15 33.67 92.86 -47.13
N THR A 16 35.00 92.86 -47.03
CA THR A 16 35.87 92.23 -48.05
C THR A 16 36.83 91.23 -47.50
N ALA A 17 36.88 90.90 -46.25
CA ALA A 17 37.72 89.83 -45.71
C ALA A 17 36.95 88.51 -45.41
N LEU A 18 35.65 88.47 -45.58
CA LEU A 18 34.82 87.34 -45.19
C LEU A 18 34.54 86.36 -46.35
N THR A 19 34.84 86.72 -47.61
CA THR A 19 34.51 85.86 -48.77
C THR A 19 35.62 84.88 -49.13
N LEU A 20 36.86 85.05 -48.72
CA LEU A 20 37.98 84.07 -49.01
C LEU A 20 38.15 83.08 -47.88
N ALA A 21 37.72 83.33 -46.65
CA ALA A 21 37.74 82.38 -45.51
C ALA A 21 36.58 81.34 -45.60
N SER A 22 35.44 81.75 -46.18
CA SER A 22 34.30 80.83 -46.35
C SER A 22 34.49 79.79 -47.45
N ALA A 23 35.27 80.09 -48.51
CA ALA A 23 35.58 79.13 -49.58
C ALA A 23 36.55 78.01 -49.12
N ALA A 24 37.57 78.33 -48.31
CA ALA A 24 38.52 77.39 -47.78
C ALA A 24 37.86 76.47 -46.70
N LEU A 25 36.91 76.96 -45.94
CA LEU A 25 36.17 76.16 -44.94
C LEU A 25 35.12 75.27 -45.59
N ALA A 26 34.54 75.63 -46.72
CA ALA A 26 33.59 74.80 -47.46
C ALA A 26 34.29 73.65 -48.17
N VAL A 27 35.53 73.83 -48.71
CA VAL A 27 36.32 72.74 -49.34
C VAL A 27 36.86 71.80 -48.31
N SER A 28 37.30 72.23 -47.12
CA SER A 28 37.73 71.33 -46.06
C SER A 28 36.59 70.60 -45.39
N LEU A 29 35.37 71.13 -45.36
CA LEU A 29 34.18 70.46 -44.85
C LEU A 29 33.64 69.44 -45.82
N ALA A 30 33.74 69.71 -47.14
CA ALA A 30 33.34 68.78 -48.21
C ALA A 30 34.30 67.55 -48.31
N THR A 31 35.61 67.78 -48.14
CA THR A 31 36.58 66.68 -48.09
C THR A 31 36.46 65.83 -46.81
N TYR A 32 36.10 66.47 -45.66
CA TYR A 32 35.87 65.73 -44.39
C TYR A 32 34.57 64.92 -44.43
N THR A 33 33.52 65.38 -45.12
CA THR A 33 32.29 64.61 -45.30
C THR A 33 32.43 63.49 -46.33
N VAL A 34 33.21 63.64 -47.39
CA VAL A 34 33.46 62.58 -48.37
C VAL A 34 34.34 61.47 -47.77
N THR A 35 35.37 61.83 -46.99
CA THR A 35 36.18 60.81 -46.28
C THR A 35 35.46 60.09 -45.15
N ARG A 36 34.38 60.67 -44.59
CA ARG A 36 33.53 59.98 -43.60
C ARG A 36 32.43 59.10 -44.27
N ALA A 37 32.06 59.40 -45.49
CA ALA A 37 31.05 58.61 -46.22
C ALA A 37 31.62 57.33 -46.84
N THR A 38 32.96 57.20 -46.99
CA THR A 38 33.62 55.97 -47.48
C THR A 38 34.16 55.06 -46.38
N ALA A 39 34.15 55.56 -45.12
CA ALA A 39 34.28 54.68 -43.93
C ALA A 39 32.86 54.27 -43.51
N ALA A 40 32.05 53.69 -44.42
CA ALA A 40 30.86 52.95 -44.04
C ALA A 40 31.30 51.74 -43.25
N ASP A 41 31.06 51.86 -41.96
CA ASP A 41 31.11 50.85 -40.93
C ASP A 41 30.72 49.48 -41.51
N GLU A 42 31.66 48.66 -41.91
CA GLU A 42 31.53 47.22 -41.77
C GLU A 42 31.57 46.93 -40.26
N LYS A 43 30.39 47.18 -39.64
CA LYS A 43 30.12 46.66 -38.31
C LYS A 43 30.38 45.15 -38.40
N PRO A 44 31.39 44.59 -37.73
CA PRO A 44 31.57 43.17 -37.74
C PRO A 44 30.24 42.57 -37.32
N ALA A 45 29.61 41.73 -38.12
CA ALA A 45 28.43 40.97 -37.71
C ALA A 45 28.77 40.37 -36.37
N ALA A 46 28.13 40.88 -35.32
CA ALA A 46 28.34 40.39 -33.96
C ALA A 46 28.15 38.92 -34.06
N ALA A 47 29.20 38.12 -33.84
CA ALA A 47 29.14 36.69 -33.83
C ALA A 47 28.00 36.34 -32.90
N ALA A 48 26.96 35.65 -33.46
CA ALA A 48 25.81 35.24 -32.66
C ALA A 48 26.34 34.54 -31.43
N PRO A 49 25.88 34.89 -30.23
CA PRO A 49 26.37 34.27 -28.99
C PRO A 49 26.33 32.76 -29.17
N PRO A 50 27.36 32.03 -28.74
CA PRO A 50 27.45 30.59 -28.94
C PRO A 50 26.17 29.93 -28.40
N ALA A 51 25.55 29.08 -29.22
CA ALA A 51 24.31 28.40 -28.88
C ALA A 51 24.45 27.70 -27.53
N PRO A 52 23.56 27.95 -26.56
CA PRO A 52 23.65 27.37 -25.22
C PRO A 52 23.61 25.83 -25.29
N LYS A 53 24.49 25.21 -24.52
CA LYS A 53 24.49 23.76 -24.35
C LYS A 53 23.29 23.36 -23.50
N VAL A 54 22.51 22.40 -23.95
CA VAL A 54 21.32 21.87 -23.29
C VAL A 54 21.35 20.34 -23.31
N THR A 55 20.91 19.71 -22.24
CA THR A 55 20.72 18.27 -22.19
C THR A 55 19.33 17.93 -22.70
N VAL A 56 19.25 17.05 -23.69
CA VAL A 56 17.99 16.60 -24.28
C VAL A 56 17.76 15.12 -24.00
N ALA A 57 16.51 14.75 -23.78
CA ALA A 57 16.06 13.36 -23.71
C ALA A 57 14.95 13.11 -24.73
N PRO A 58 14.89 11.93 -25.34
CA PRO A 58 13.78 11.53 -26.18
C PRO A 58 12.51 11.35 -25.33
N VAL A 59 11.36 11.67 -25.93
CA VAL A 59 10.06 11.32 -25.36
C VAL A 59 9.86 9.82 -25.50
N GLU A 60 9.74 9.14 -24.38
CA GLU A 60 9.56 7.69 -24.33
C GLU A 60 8.09 7.32 -24.45
N GLN A 61 7.83 6.21 -25.13
CA GLN A 61 6.49 5.63 -25.20
C GLN A 61 6.48 4.34 -24.38
N GLN A 62 5.64 4.31 -23.32
CA GLN A 62 5.50 3.15 -22.45
C GLN A 62 4.02 2.83 -22.21
N LEU A 63 3.75 1.56 -21.90
CA LEU A 63 2.43 1.16 -21.39
C LEU A 63 2.29 1.64 -19.95
N VAL A 64 1.33 2.50 -19.73
CA VAL A 64 1.02 3.06 -18.40
C VAL A 64 -0.39 2.67 -18.00
N THR A 65 -0.53 2.18 -16.79
CA THR A 65 -1.82 1.94 -16.13
C THR A 65 -2.13 3.11 -15.23
N ASP A 66 -3.35 3.63 -15.29
CA ASP A 66 -3.81 4.64 -14.35
C ASP A 66 -4.16 3.95 -13.02
N TYR A 67 -3.64 4.47 -11.92
CA TYR A 67 -3.91 3.99 -10.57
C TYR A 67 -4.65 5.06 -9.76
N GLU A 68 -5.51 4.61 -8.86
CA GLU A 68 -6.06 5.42 -7.78
C GLU A 68 -5.34 5.07 -6.50
N GLU A 69 -4.92 6.11 -5.76
CA GLU A 69 -4.25 5.94 -4.46
C GLU A 69 -5.28 6.06 -3.34
N ILE A 70 -5.38 5.03 -2.55
CA ILE A 70 -6.27 4.96 -1.39
C ILE A 70 -5.47 4.66 -0.13
N THR A 71 -5.96 5.11 1.01
CA THR A 71 -5.35 4.81 2.30
C THR A 71 -6.09 3.64 2.94
N GLY A 72 -5.33 2.72 3.52
CA GLY A 72 -5.84 1.58 4.25
C GLY A 72 -5.05 1.34 5.53
N HIS A 73 -5.44 0.34 6.28
CA HIS A 73 -4.71 -0.14 7.44
C HIS A 73 -4.47 -1.64 7.32
N VAL A 74 -3.30 -2.03 7.79
CA VAL A 74 -2.87 -3.43 7.84
C VAL A 74 -3.59 -4.13 9.00
N ASP A 75 -4.04 -5.36 8.78
CA ASP A 75 -4.59 -6.23 9.81
C ASP A 75 -4.06 -7.66 9.63
N ALA A 76 -4.14 -8.46 10.69
CA ALA A 76 -3.79 -9.88 10.60
C ALA A 76 -4.91 -10.66 9.91
N THR A 77 -4.56 -11.74 9.21
CA THR A 77 -5.56 -12.65 8.64
C THR A 77 -6.38 -13.34 9.73
N GLU A 78 -5.75 -13.66 10.86
CA GLU A 78 -6.40 -14.25 12.02
C GLU A 78 -5.92 -13.57 13.31
N THR A 79 -6.88 -13.20 14.16
CA THR A 79 -6.62 -12.68 15.51
C THR A 79 -7.42 -13.49 16.51
N VAL A 80 -6.74 -14.12 17.46
CA VAL A 80 -7.38 -14.96 18.47
C VAL A 80 -7.10 -14.43 19.86
N GLU A 81 -8.17 -14.12 20.58
CA GLU A 81 -8.14 -13.83 22.00
C GLU A 81 -8.11 -15.12 22.81
N LEU A 82 -6.99 -15.40 23.45
CA LEU A 82 -6.89 -16.54 24.38
C LEU A 82 -7.61 -16.23 25.68
N ARG A 83 -8.74 -16.91 25.89
CA ARG A 83 -9.52 -16.80 27.12
C ARG A 83 -9.50 -18.12 27.89
N ALA A 84 -9.51 -18.02 29.22
CA ALA A 84 -9.60 -19.19 30.07
C ALA A 84 -10.93 -19.95 29.84
N ARG A 85 -10.87 -21.27 29.74
CA ARG A 85 -12.06 -22.14 29.64
C ARG A 85 -12.43 -22.78 30.99
N VAL A 86 -11.47 -22.83 31.91
CA VAL A 86 -11.64 -23.33 33.26
C VAL A 86 -11.10 -22.31 34.26
N SER A 87 -11.63 -22.33 35.50
CA SER A 87 -11.22 -21.41 36.54
C SER A 87 -10.11 -22.02 37.40
N GLY A 88 -9.22 -21.20 37.93
CA GLY A 88 -8.13 -21.69 38.78
C GLY A 88 -6.99 -20.71 38.89
N HIS A 89 -5.94 -21.08 39.63
CA HIS A 89 -4.73 -20.27 39.73
C HIS A 89 -3.81 -20.58 38.55
N ILE A 90 -3.20 -19.56 37.95
CA ILE A 90 -2.12 -19.73 36.96
C ILE A 90 -0.89 -20.29 37.71
N GLU A 91 -0.45 -21.48 37.31
CA GLU A 91 0.75 -22.12 37.85
C GLU A 91 2.00 -21.56 37.15
N ALA A 92 1.97 -21.48 35.81
CA ALA A 92 3.09 -21.00 35.01
C ALA A 92 2.63 -20.36 33.70
N VAL A 93 3.41 -19.36 33.26
CA VAL A 93 3.38 -18.80 31.89
C VAL A 93 4.60 -19.35 31.17
N ARG A 94 4.40 -19.99 30.00
CA ARG A 94 5.43 -20.77 29.28
C ARG A 94 5.94 -20.14 27.99
N PHE A 95 5.72 -18.86 27.80
CA PHE A 95 6.18 -18.09 26.64
C PHE A 95 6.73 -16.73 27.05
N GLN A 96 7.42 -16.08 26.13
CA GLN A 96 7.86 -14.69 26.26
C GLN A 96 6.99 -13.75 25.42
N ALA A 97 6.79 -12.52 25.87
CA ALA A 97 6.05 -11.51 25.12
C ALA A 97 6.66 -11.29 23.73
N GLY A 98 5.80 -11.31 22.70
CA GLY A 98 6.23 -11.16 21.31
C GLY A 98 6.85 -12.42 20.67
N GLN A 99 6.86 -13.56 21.38
CA GLN A 99 7.37 -14.83 20.85
C GLN A 99 6.48 -15.36 19.73
N LEU A 100 7.09 -16.04 18.75
CA LEU A 100 6.39 -16.86 17.78
C LEU A 100 5.98 -18.19 18.42
N VAL A 101 4.71 -18.54 18.31
CA VAL A 101 4.14 -19.77 18.84
C VAL A 101 3.53 -20.60 17.69
N ARG A 102 3.53 -21.91 17.85
CA ARG A 102 2.89 -22.84 16.92
C ARG A 102 1.60 -23.36 17.49
N GLN A 103 0.68 -23.72 16.64
CA GLN A 103 -0.54 -24.39 17.03
C GLN A 103 -0.23 -25.62 17.90
N GLY A 104 -0.90 -25.70 19.07
CA GLY A 104 -0.70 -26.77 20.05
C GLY A 104 0.33 -26.47 21.14
N ASP A 105 1.19 -25.43 21.00
CA ASP A 105 2.14 -25.05 22.05
C ASP A 105 1.43 -24.71 23.35
N VAL A 106 1.94 -25.21 24.49
CA VAL A 106 1.38 -24.90 25.81
C VAL A 106 1.85 -23.51 26.25
N LEU A 107 0.91 -22.60 26.44
CA LEU A 107 1.17 -21.20 26.76
C LEU A 107 0.98 -20.88 28.25
N PHE A 108 -0.08 -21.41 28.83
CA PHE A 108 -0.34 -21.29 30.27
C PHE A 108 -0.64 -22.65 30.88
N SER A 109 -0.22 -22.83 32.13
CA SER A 109 -0.63 -23.95 32.97
C SER A 109 -1.49 -23.40 34.11
N ILE A 110 -2.69 -23.95 34.28
CA ILE A 110 -3.59 -23.68 35.35
C ILE A 110 -3.42 -24.84 36.37
N ASP A 111 -3.52 -24.61 37.66
CA ASP A 111 -3.38 -25.63 38.70
C ASP A 111 -4.31 -26.83 38.40
N PRO A 112 -3.76 -28.01 38.05
CA PRO A 112 -4.56 -29.15 37.61
C PRO A 112 -5.09 -30.02 38.72
N ARG A 113 -4.66 -29.81 39.99
CA ARG A 113 -4.87 -30.74 41.08
C ARG A 113 -6.36 -31.05 41.34
N TRP A 114 -7.20 -30.02 41.31
CA TRP A 114 -8.65 -30.20 41.49
C TRP A 114 -9.27 -30.98 40.32
N TYR A 115 -8.91 -30.62 39.09
CA TYR A 115 -9.39 -31.26 37.86
C TYR A 115 -8.91 -32.73 37.75
N GLN A 116 -7.68 -32.99 38.16
CA GLN A 116 -7.13 -34.36 38.23
C GLN A 116 -7.92 -35.23 39.24
N ALA A 117 -8.30 -34.66 40.38
CA ALA A 117 -9.13 -35.34 41.36
C ALA A 117 -10.52 -35.70 40.82
N GLN A 118 -11.15 -34.74 40.09
CA GLN A 118 -12.45 -34.95 39.43
C GLN A 118 -12.37 -36.00 38.32
N LEU A 119 -11.34 -35.98 37.53
CA LEU A 119 -11.09 -36.98 36.50
C LEU A 119 -10.92 -38.39 37.10
N THR A 120 -10.18 -38.47 38.23
CA THR A 120 -9.99 -39.74 38.97
C THR A 120 -11.32 -40.28 39.52
N LEU A 121 -12.15 -39.39 40.09
CA LEU A 121 -13.49 -39.73 40.63
C LEU A 121 -14.39 -40.24 39.48
N ALA A 122 -14.50 -39.49 38.37
CA ALA A 122 -15.30 -39.88 37.21
C ALA A 122 -14.86 -41.24 36.62
N THR A 123 -13.55 -41.46 36.56
CA THR A 123 -12.99 -42.74 36.12
C THR A 123 -13.41 -43.90 37.04
N ALA A 124 -13.46 -43.70 38.36
CA ALA A 124 -13.92 -44.68 39.31
C ALA A 124 -15.44 -44.96 39.17
N GLN A 125 -16.25 -43.93 38.92
CA GLN A 125 -17.69 -44.03 38.65
C GLN A 125 -17.99 -44.86 37.40
N VAL A 126 -17.24 -44.66 36.31
CA VAL A 126 -17.36 -45.49 35.07
C VAL A 126 -17.04 -46.93 35.37
N ARG A 127 -15.96 -47.22 36.12
CA ARG A 127 -15.63 -48.59 36.50
C ARG A 127 -16.74 -49.26 37.33
N GLN A 128 -17.33 -48.56 38.29
CA GLN A 128 -18.45 -49.04 39.09
C GLN A 128 -19.69 -49.30 38.22
N ALA A 129 -20.13 -48.32 37.41
CA ALA A 129 -21.27 -48.47 36.52
C ALA A 129 -21.10 -49.60 35.51
N LYS A 130 -19.89 -49.76 34.98
CA LYS A 130 -19.54 -50.86 34.05
C LYS A 130 -19.72 -52.22 34.73
N ALA A 131 -19.22 -52.40 35.98
CA ALA A 131 -19.36 -53.66 36.69
C ALA A 131 -20.85 -54.00 36.98
N HIS A 132 -21.67 -52.97 37.32
CA HIS A 132 -23.12 -53.15 37.49
C HIS A 132 -23.82 -53.52 36.18
N ALA A 133 -23.51 -52.88 35.08
CA ALA A 133 -24.08 -53.17 33.78
C ALA A 133 -23.73 -54.60 33.32
N GLU A 134 -22.48 -55.06 33.47
CA GLU A 134 -22.05 -56.42 33.14
C GLU A 134 -22.77 -57.50 33.99
N VAL A 135 -23.05 -57.23 35.27
CA VAL A 135 -23.80 -58.16 36.13
C VAL A 135 -25.26 -58.20 35.68
N ALA A 136 -25.90 -57.06 35.48
CA ALA A 136 -27.30 -56.97 35.08
C ALA A 136 -27.55 -57.59 33.69
N GLU A 137 -26.63 -57.40 32.76
CA GLU A 137 -26.67 -58.03 31.40
C GLU A 137 -26.60 -59.57 31.50
N ARG A 138 -25.63 -60.13 32.24
CA ARG A 138 -25.55 -61.57 32.46
C ARG A 138 -26.78 -62.13 33.17
N GLU A 139 -27.42 -61.40 34.10
CA GLU A 139 -28.66 -61.79 34.71
C GLU A 139 -29.84 -61.80 33.74
N ALA A 140 -29.93 -60.80 32.84
CA ALA A 140 -30.94 -60.74 31.78
C ALA A 140 -30.77 -61.88 30.76
N GLU A 141 -29.54 -62.15 30.30
CA GLU A 141 -29.24 -63.27 29.42
C GLU A 141 -29.60 -64.64 30.02
N ARG A 142 -29.28 -64.86 31.31
CA ARG A 142 -29.68 -66.06 32.04
C ARG A 142 -31.21 -66.17 32.15
N ALA A 143 -31.90 -65.05 32.45
CA ALA A 143 -33.34 -65.03 32.55
C ALA A 143 -34.01 -65.40 31.20
N GLU A 144 -33.52 -64.88 30.09
CA GLU A 144 -34.02 -65.25 28.76
C GLU A 144 -33.92 -66.79 28.50
N THR A 145 -32.82 -67.36 28.93
CA THR A 145 -32.62 -68.81 28.81
C THR A 145 -33.59 -69.59 29.71
N LEU A 146 -33.84 -69.16 30.94
CA LEU A 146 -34.75 -69.79 31.91
C LEU A 146 -36.21 -69.68 31.48
N VAL A 147 -36.64 -68.54 30.87
CA VAL A 147 -37.98 -68.44 30.28
C VAL A 147 -38.20 -69.47 29.18
N LYS A 148 -37.22 -69.64 28.30
CA LYS A 148 -37.29 -70.66 27.24
C LYS A 148 -37.43 -72.06 27.80
N ALA A 149 -36.86 -72.31 28.97
CA ALA A 149 -36.99 -73.60 29.72
C ALA A 149 -38.24 -73.65 30.64
N ALA A 150 -39.14 -72.64 30.58
CA ALA A 150 -40.31 -72.48 31.45
C ALA A 150 -39.96 -72.52 32.98
N ALA A 151 -38.77 -72.10 33.39
CA ALA A 151 -38.28 -72.10 34.75
C ALA A 151 -38.57 -70.82 35.54
N ILE A 152 -38.90 -69.69 34.86
CA ILE A 152 -39.29 -68.43 35.43
C ILE A 152 -40.42 -67.79 34.60
N SER A 153 -41.14 -66.78 35.20
CA SER A 153 -42.19 -66.05 34.49
C SER A 153 -41.62 -65.08 33.48
N THR A 154 -42.38 -64.74 32.46
CA THR A 154 -42.06 -63.68 31.48
C THR A 154 -41.88 -62.30 32.17
N GLU A 155 -42.73 -62.02 33.16
CA GLU A 155 -42.64 -60.78 33.93
C GLU A 155 -41.30 -60.62 34.67
N GLU A 156 -40.81 -61.76 35.28
CA GLU A 156 -39.52 -61.71 35.96
C GLU A 156 -38.35 -61.54 34.97
N ALA A 157 -38.40 -62.10 33.78
CA ALA A 157 -37.40 -61.93 32.76
C ALA A 157 -37.43 -60.52 32.23
N GLU A 158 -38.60 -59.92 31.97
CA GLU A 158 -38.77 -58.52 31.57
C GLU A 158 -38.24 -57.56 32.64
N ALA A 159 -38.47 -57.82 33.94
CA ALA A 159 -37.93 -57.03 35.03
C ALA A 159 -36.37 -57.03 35.03
N ARG A 160 -35.73 -58.20 34.77
CA ARG A 160 -34.27 -58.29 34.71
C ARG A 160 -33.72 -57.60 33.47
N ARG A 161 -34.42 -57.69 32.34
CA ARG A 161 -34.08 -56.94 31.10
C ARG A 161 -34.15 -55.44 31.32
N SER A 162 -35.21 -54.97 31.98
CA SER A 162 -35.32 -53.53 32.31
C SER A 162 -34.19 -53.06 33.23
N ARG A 163 -33.80 -53.86 34.23
CA ARG A 163 -32.63 -53.55 35.08
C ARG A 163 -31.33 -53.49 34.29
N ALA A 164 -31.15 -54.38 33.30
CA ALA A 164 -29.97 -54.33 32.42
C ALA A 164 -29.95 -53.03 31.58
N LEU A 165 -31.09 -52.62 31.02
CA LEU A 165 -31.21 -51.34 30.28
C LEU A 165 -30.95 -50.14 31.20
N GLU A 166 -31.46 -50.12 32.42
CA GLU A 166 -31.16 -49.08 33.41
C GLU A 166 -29.66 -49.02 33.73
N ALA A 167 -29.02 -50.17 33.96
CA ALA A 167 -27.59 -50.22 34.25
C ALA A 167 -26.73 -49.75 33.07
N MET A 168 -27.11 -50.11 31.83
CA MET A 168 -26.47 -49.61 30.62
C MET A 168 -26.64 -48.08 30.47
N ALA A 169 -27.81 -47.51 30.74
CA ALA A 169 -28.05 -46.07 30.76
C ALA A 169 -27.21 -45.36 31.83
N ALA A 170 -27.08 -45.98 33.03
CA ALA A 170 -26.21 -45.45 34.09
C ALA A 170 -24.72 -45.46 33.67
N LEU A 171 -24.26 -46.50 32.98
CA LEU A 171 -22.90 -46.56 32.40
C LEU A 171 -22.68 -45.45 31.36
N ALA A 172 -23.61 -45.26 30.47
CA ALA A 172 -23.52 -44.17 29.48
C ALA A 172 -23.47 -42.78 30.13
N SER A 173 -24.25 -42.55 31.16
CA SER A 173 -24.21 -41.31 31.93
C SER A 173 -22.84 -41.10 32.63
N ALA A 174 -22.29 -42.15 33.27
CA ALA A 174 -20.97 -42.07 33.90
C ALA A 174 -19.84 -41.81 32.83
N GLN A 175 -19.95 -42.42 31.65
CA GLN A 175 -19.01 -42.16 30.56
C GLN A 175 -19.07 -40.71 30.08
N ALA A 176 -20.27 -40.12 29.98
CA ALA A 176 -20.42 -38.69 29.63
C ALA A 176 -19.82 -37.76 30.70
N ALA A 177 -19.99 -38.11 31.98
CA ALA A 177 -19.37 -37.36 33.08
C ALA A 177 -17.82 -37.46 33.07
N LEU A 178 -17.28 -38.64 32.73
CA LEU A 178 -15.84 -38.83 32.55
C LEU A 178 -15.30 -37.96 31.38
N ALA A 179 -15.99 -37.95 30.24
CA ALA A 179 -15.60 -37.13 29.10
C ALA A 179 -15.56 -35.64 29.42
N SER A 180 -16.56 -35.16 30.20
CA SER A 180 -16.56 -33.76 30.68
C SER A 180 -15.38 -33.47 31.60
N ALA A 181 -15.11 -34.32 32.58
CA ALA A 181 -14.00 -34.15 33.53
C ALA A 181 -12.62 -34.20 32.77
N GLN A 182 -12.51 -34.98 31.72
CA GLN A 182 -11.33 -35.06 30.90
C GLN A 182 -11.10 -33.76 30.09
N LEU A 183 -12.15 -33.21 29.48
CA LEU A 183 -12.09 -31.92 28.80
C LEU A 183 -11.69 -30.78 29.74
N ASP A 184 -12.26 -30.75 30.94
CA ASP A 184 -11.91 -29.73 31.95
C ASP A 184 -10.44 -29.85 32.35
N PHE A 185 -9.94 -31.09 32.54
CA PHE A 185 -8.53 -31.34 32.84
C PHE A 185 -7.61 -30.93 31.68
N GLU A 186 -7.97 -31.23 30.43
CA GLU A 186 -7.23 -30.82 29.23
C GLU A 186 -7.16 -29.28 29.14
N HIS A 187 -8.25 -28.58 29.45
CA HIS A 187 -8.32 -27.12 29.44
C HIS A 187 -7.47 -26.44 30.55
N THR A 188 -6.91 -27.20 31.50
CA THR A 188 -5.90 -26.65 32.43
C THR A 188 -4.60 -26.29 31.73
N GLN A 189 -4.33 -26.87 30.56
CA GLN A 189 -3.24 -26.51 29.68
C GLN A 189 -3.78 -25.66 28.53
N VAL A 190 -3.62 -24.34 28.61
CA VAL A 190 -4.03 -23.44 27.56
C VAL A 190 -3.02 -23.49 26.45
N ARG A 191 -3.47 -23.94 25.27
CA ARG A 191 -2.63 -24.09 24.06
C ARG A 191 -2.94 -23.04 23.01
N ALA A 192 -1.94 -22.77 22.16
CA ALA A 192 -2.11 -21.91 20.99
C ALA A 192 -3.08 -22.56 20.00
N PRO A 193 -4.15 -21.88 19.56
CA PRO A 193 -5.09 -22.40 18.58
C PRO A 193 -4.60 -22.21 17.13
N ILE A 194 -3.72 -21.26 16.89
CA ILE A 194 -3.15 -20.92 15.59
C ILE A 194 -1.64 -20.67 15.71
N ASP A 195 -0.93 -20.72 14.57
CA ASP A 195 0.43 -20.22 14.44
C ASP A 195 0.43 -18.69 14.43
N GLY A 196 1.39 -18.05 15.09
CA GLY A 196 1.47 -16.59 15.07
C GLY A 196 2.33 -16.01 16.18
N ARG A 197 2.26 -14.69 16.31
CA ARG A 197 2.94 -13.94 17.37
C ARG A 197 2.00 -13.71 18.52
N ILE A 198 2.45 -14.10 19.73
CA ILE A 198 1.69 -13.89 20.96
C ILE A 198 2.02 -12.53 21.58
N SER A 199 1.00 -11.87 22.12
CA SER A 199 1.15 -10.63 22.89
C SER A 199 1.88 -10.89 24.23
N ARG A 200 2.00 -9.87 25.06
CA ARG A 200 2.36 -10.07 26.47
C ARG A 200 1.27 -10.85 27.20
N ALA A 201 1.64 -11.62 28.20
CA ALA A 201 0.69 -12.20 29.13
C ALA A 201 -0.03 -11.07 29.91
N LEU A 202 -1.34 -11.13 29.97
CA LEU A 202 -2.18 -10.19 30.73
C LEU A 202 -2.37 -10.61 32.19
N VAL A 203 -2.01 -11.86 32.50
CA VAL A 203 -2.06 -12.47 33.83
C VAL A 203 -0.72 -13.10 34.17
N THR A 204 -0.35 -13.16 35.43
CA THR A 204 0.90 -13.72 35.94
C THR A 204 0.64 -14.98 36.76
N ALA A 205 1.69 -15.78 36.98
CA ALA A 205 1.63 -16.93 37.87
C ALA A 205 1.15 -16.49 39.27
N GLY A 206 0.31 -17.30 39.88
CA GLY A 206 -0.36 -17.02 41.14
C GLY A 206 -1.71 -16.30 41.05
N ASN A 207 -2.06 -15.69 39.92
CA ASN A 207 -3.35 -15.04 39.74
C ASN A 207 -4.49 -16.07 39.63
N LEU A 208 -5.62 -15.76 40.25
CA LEU A 208 -6.88 -16.49 40.06
C LEU A 208 -7.54 -16.00 38.76
N ILE A 209 -7.93 -16.91 37.90
CA ILE A 209 -8.64 -16.64 36.63
C ILE A 209 -10.01 -17.33 36.64
N SER A 210 -10.94 -16.78 35.84
CA SER A 210 -12.28 -17.32 35.63
C SER A 210 -12.42 -17.88 34.22
N GLY A 211 -12.93 -19.10 34.12
CA GLY A 211 -13.37 -19.74 32.88
C GLY A 211 -14.88 -19.68 32.66
N ALA A 212 -15.63 -18.93 33.51
CA ALA A 212 -17.08 -18.86 33.42
C ALA A 212 -17.55 -18.21 32.12
N PRO A 213 -18.57 -18.78 31.43
CA PRO A 213 -19.17 -18.17 30.24
C PRO A 213 -19.61 -16.71 30.51
N GLY A 214 -19.27 -15.81 29.59
CA GLY A 214 -19.56 -14.38 29.70
C GLY A 214 -18.58 -13.56 30.56
N ASN A 215 -17.75 -14.21 31.41
CA ASN A 215 -16.74 -13.54 32.24
C ASN A 215 -15.39 -14.28 32.21
N ALA A 216 -15.09 -14.91 31.10
CA ALA A 216 -13.81 -15.60 30.87
C ALA A 216 -12.64 -14.61 30.83
N THR A 217 -11.62 -14.85 31.66
CA THR A 217 -10.44 -13.99 31.75
C THR A 217 -9.65 -14.05 30.46
N LEU A 218 -9.34 -12.90 29.86
CA LEU A 218 -8.42 -12.77 28.73
C LEU A 218 -6.98 -12.97 29.22
N LEU A 219 -6.28 -13.90 28.60
CA LEU A 219 -4.92 -14.29 29.00
C LEU A 219 -3.85 -13.66 28.11
N ALA A 220 -4.04 -13.71 26.80
CA ALA A 220 -3.16 -13.15 25.76
C ALA A 220 -3.93 -13.05 24.45
N THR A 221 -3.31 -12.42 23.44
CA THR A 221 -3.81 -12.42 22.06
C THR A 221 -2.74 -13.00 21.15
N ILE A 222 -3.14 -13.79 20.14
CA ILE A 222 -2.25 -14.29 19.09
C ILE A 222 -2.72 -13.71 17.76
N VAL A 223 -1.78 -13.20 16.96
CA VAL A 223 -2.01 -12.70 15.61
C VAL A 223 -1.21 -13.52 14.62
N SER A 224 -1.81 -13.90 13.50
CA SER A 224 -1.12 -14.59 12.41
C SER A 224 -0.12 -13.66 11.71
N GLU A 225 0.96 -14.21 11.13
CA GLU A 225 2.02 -13.42 10.47
C GLU A 225 2.31 -13.84 9.02
N GLY A 226 1.68 -14.88 8.50
CA GLY A 226 2.02 -15.43 7.17
C GLY A 226 1.57 -14.55 6.00
N GLU A 227 0.38 -14.00 6.09
CA GLU A 227 -0.21 -13.03 5.17
C GLU A 227 -0.81 -11.89 5.98
N ALA A 228 -0.95 -10.74 5.36
CA ALA A 228 -1.61 -9.58 5.96
C ALA A 228 -2.81 -9.16 5.11
N TYR A 229 -3.90 -8.83 5.77
CA TYR A 229 -4.99 -8.10 5.17
C TYR A 229 -4.71 -6.60 5.20
N VAL A 230 -5.17 -5.90 4.17
CA VAL A 230 -5.26 -4.45 4.19
C VAL A 230 -6.70 -4.07 3.90
N TYR A 231 -7.31 -3.37 4.83
CA TYR A 231 -8.64 -2.80 4.67
C TYR A 231 -8.50 -1.36 4.17
N ALA A 232 -9.05 -1.08 3.00
CA ALA A 232 -8.99 0.24 2.39
C ALA A 232 -10.35 0.66 1.88
N ASP A 233 -10.68 1.94 2.03
CA ASP A 233 -11.95 2.50 1.60
C ASP A 233 -11.83 3.13 0.21
N ILE A 234 -12.73 2.74 -0.70
CA ILE A 234 -12.84 3.30 -2.04
C ILE A 234 -14.14 4.12 -2.15
N ASP A 235 -14.07 5.30 -2.74
CA ASP A 235 -15.23 6.14 -2.96
C ASP A 235 -16.15 5.59 -4.08
N GLU A 236 -17.40 6.02 -4.09
CA GLU A 236 -18.41 5.57 -5.05
C GLU A 236 -18.01 5.82 -6.51
N ALA A 237 -17.42 6.98 -6.82
CA ALA A 237 -17.06 7.33 -8.19
C ALA A 237 -15.96 6.39 -8.74
N THR A 238 -14.94 6.11 -7.92
CA THR A 238 -13.86 5.18 -8.24
C THR A 238 -14.38 3.74 -8.34
N LEU A 239 -15.29 3.34 -7.44
CA LEU A 239 -15.96 2.03 -7.50
C LEU A 239 -16.73 1.83 -8.81
N LEU A 240 -17.53 2.82 -9.21
CA LEU A 240 -18.30 2.76 -10.46
C LEU A 240 -17.39 2.66 -11.69
N LYS A 241 -16.29 3.42 -11.69
CA LYS A 241 -15.25 3.36 -12.74
C LYS A 241 -14.59 1.98 -12.77
N PHE A 242 -14.18 1.45 -11.63
CA PHE A 242 -13.59 0.13 -11.47
C PHE A 242 -14.51 -0.98 -11.97
N ASN A 243 -15.77 -0.99 -11.53
CA ASN A 243 -16.77 -1.97 -11.94
C ASN A 243 -17.09 -1.93 -13.45
N ARG A 244 -17.04 -0.74 -14.06
CA ARG A 244 -17.18 -0.59 -15.51
C ARG A 244 -16.02 -1.26 -16.24
N LEU A 245 -14.79 -0.96 -15.84
CA LEU A 245 -13.57 -1.52 -16.44
C LEU A 245 -13.51 -3.05 -16.28
N LEU A 246 -13.97 -3.58 -15.15
CA LEU A 246 -14.03 -5.01 -14.89
C LEU A 246 -15.03 -5.70 -15.85
N ARG A 247 -16.23 -5.13 -16.03
CA ARG A 247 -17.26 -5.65 -16.97
C ARG A 247 -16.81 -5.57 -18.43
N GLU A 248 -16.01 -4.56 -18.79
CA GLU A 248 -15.46 -4.38 -20.13
C GLU A 248 -14.21 -5.23 -20.38
N ASN A 249 -13.77 -6.05 -19.42
CA ASN A 249 -12.50 -6.81 -19.44
C ASN A 249 -11.26 -5.93 -19.76
N ARG A 250 -11.24 -4.71 -19.28
CA ARG A 250 -10.18 -3.72 -19.52
C ARG A 250 -9.18 -3.61 -18.37
N LEU A 251 -9.39 -4.33 -17.30
CA LEU A 251 -8.40 -4.48 -16.22
C LEU A 251 -7.51 -5.69 -16.51
N LYS A 252 -6.21 -5.54 -16.28
CA LYS A 252 -5.28 -6.66 -16.30
C LYS A 252 -5.54 -7.51 -15.06
N LEU A 253 -5.92 -8.77 -15.25
CA LEU A 253 -6.07 -9.74 -14.17
C LEU A 253 -4.82 -10.63 -14.12
N GLU A 254 -4.35 -10.91 -12.91
CA GLU A 254 -3.31 -11.89 -12.64
C GLU A 254 -3.94 -13.04 -11.84
N ASN A 255 -3.88 -14.24 -12.39
CA ASN A 255 -4.55 -15.43 -11.81
C ASN A 255 -6.05 -15.20 -11.51
N GLY A 256 -6.75 -14.42 -12.35
CA GLY A 256 -8.16 -14.09 -12.16
C GLY A 256 -8.46 -13.05 -11.08
N ARG A 257 -7.43 -12.43 -10.49
CA ARG A 257 -7.53 -11.41 -9.44
C ARG A 257 -6.98 -10.08 -9.93
N VAL A 258 -7.47 -8.98 -9.38
CA VAL A 258 -6.95 -7.64 -9.69
C VAL A 258 -5.70 -7.39 -8.84
N PRO A 259 -4.53 -7.22 -9.48
CA PRO A 259 -3.30 -6.91 -8.74
C PRO A 259 -3.37 -5.50 -8.17
N VAL A 260 -2.82 -5.33 -6.99
CA VAL A 260 -2.67 -4.05 -6.29
C VAL A 260 -1.27 -3.91 -5.74
N GLU A 261 -0.86 -2.70 -5.50
CA GLU A 261 0.46 -2.42 -4.95
C GLU A 261 0.32 -1.53 -3.71
N MET A 262 1.22 -1.72 -2.76
CA MET A 262 1.17 -1.02 -1.48
C MET A 262 2.54 -0.53 -1.08
N GLN A 263 2.55 0.59 -0.33
CA GLN A 263 3.73 1.09 0.38
C GLN A 263 3.36 1.49 1.81
N LEU A 264 4.31 1.30 2.71
CA LEU A 264 4.25 1.82 4.08
C LEU A 264 4.72 3.30 4.11
N ALA A 265 4.63 3.92 5.28
CA ALA A 265 4.90 5.36 5.44
C ALA A 265 6.35 5.76 5.17
N ASP A 266 7.30 4.86 5.41
CA ASP A 266 8.74 5.06 5.23
C ASP A 266 9.30 4.52 3.90
N GLU A 267 8.41 3.91 3.08
CA GLU A 267 8.78 3.31 1.81
C GLU A 267 8.47 4.22 0.63
N SER A 268 9.06 3.93 -0.51
CA SER A 268 8.79 4.58 -1.79
C SER A 268 8.67 3.54 -2.92
N GLY A 269 7.85 3.85 -3.92
CA GLY A 269 7.77 3.04 -5.14
C GLY A 269 6.85 1.82 -5.07
N TYR A 270 6.06 1.65 -4.00
CA TYR A 270 5.07 0.57 -3.83
C TYR A 270 5.68 -0.84 -3.91
N PRO A 271 6.60 -1.22 -2.98
CA PRO A 271 7.34 -2.48 -3.07
C PRO A 271 6.50 -3.72 -2.80
N HIS A 272 5.37 -3.59 -2.09
CA HIS A 272 4.52 -4.71 -1.75
C HIS A 272 3.47 -4.97 -2.84
N HIS A 273 3.42 -6.19 -3.34
CA HIS A 273 2.47 -6.62 -4.36
C HIS A 273 1.44 -7.56 -3.73
N GLY A 274 0.18 -7.30 -4.03
CA GLY A 274 -0.95 -8.05 -3.52
C GLY A 274 -2.10 -8.08 -4.52
N TYR A 275 -3.27 -8.47 -4.06
CA TYR A 275 -4.47 -8.55 -4.89
C TYR A 275 -5.72 -8.19 -4.09
N ILE A 276 -6.77 -7.80 -4.81
CA ILE A 276 -8.10 -7.62 -4.23
C ILE A 276 -8.69 -9.02 -3.99
N GLU A 277 -8.96 -9.34 -2.72
CA GLU A 277 -9.62 -10.58 -2.34
C GLU A 277 -11.13 -10.46 -2.41
N SER A 278 -11.66 -9.42 -1.78
CA SER A 278 -13.09 -9.17 -1.73
C SER A 278 -13.40 -7.69 -1.57
N THR A 279 -14.63 -7.35 -1.89
CA THR A 279 -15.24 -6.05 -1.61
C THR A 279 -16.39 -6.27 -0.66
N ASP A 280 -16.69 -5.31 0.19
CA ASP A 280 -17.90 -5.37 1.01
C ASP A 280 -19.14 -5.41 0.09
N ASN A 281 -20.24 -5.93 0.60
CA ASN A 281 -21.49 -6.10 -0.16
C ASN A 281 -22.37 -4.84 -0.15
N ARG A 282 -22.03 -3.83 0.65
CA ARG A 282 -22.78 -2.60 0.82
C ARG A 282 -21.90 -1.39 1.02
N LEU A 283 -22.23 -0.32 0.29
CA LEU A 283 -21.63 1.00 0.49
C LEU A 283 -22.02 1.55 1.87
N ASN A 284 -21.09 2.13 2.59
CA ASN A 284 -21.37 2.84 3.83
C ASN A 284 -22.08 4.17 3.50
N PRO A 285 -23.37 4.35 3.88
CA PRO A 285 -24.12 5.55 3.50
C PRO A 285 -23.65 6.82 4.23
N ALA A 286 -22.91 6.70 5.32
CA ALA A 286 -22.40 7.85 6.07
C ALA A 286 -21.14 8.44 5.43
N THR A 287 -20.30 7.61 4.82
CA THR A 287 -19.02 8.02 4.21
C THR A 287 -19.06 8.02 2.69
N GLY A 288 -20.04 7.34 2.06
CA GLY A 288 -20.09 7.13 0.62
C GLY A 288 -18.97 6.22 0.11
N SER A 289 -18.36 5.41 0.99
CA SER A 289 -17.25 4.51 0.67
C SER A 289 -17.64 3.05 0.77
N LEU A 290 -16.90 2.20 0.04
CA LEU A 290 -16.96 0.75 0.10
C LEU A 290 -15.61 0.22 0.59
N MET A 291 -15.65 -0.70 1.54
CA MET A 291 -14.44 -1.34 2.04
C MET A 291 -13.95 -2.43 1.08
N LEU A 292 -12.67 -2.35 0.73
CA LEU A 292 -11.93 -3.37 0.03
C LEU A 292 -11.10 -4.17 1.01
N ARG A 293 -11.08 -5.49 0.86
CA ARG A 293 -10.12 -6.36 1.53
C ARG A 293 -9.08 -6.85 0.53
N LEU A 294 -7.84 -6.53 0.83
CA LEU A 294 -6.67 -6.80 0.00
C LEU A 294 -5.77 -7.77 0.74
N VAL A 295 -5.08 -8.63 0.01
CA VAL A 295 -4.15 -9.61 0.58
C VAL A 295 -2.74 -9.30 0.10
N PHE A 296 -1.80 -9.28 1.05
CA PHE A 296 -0.38 -9.10 0.80
C PHE A 296 0.42 -10.19 1.50
N ALA A 297 1.46 -10.69 0.82
CA ALA A 297 2.41 -11.60 1.45
C ALA A 297 3.24 -10.85 2.51
N ASN A 298 3.43 -11.47 3.68
CA ASN A 298 4.18 -10.92 4.81
C ASN A 298 5.30 -11.86 5.24
N SER A 299 6.08 -12.36 4.28
CA SER A 299 7.14 -13.35 4.54
C SER A 299 8.28 -12.79 5.39
N ASP A 300 8.56 -11.50 5.28
CA ASP A 300 9.55 -10.75 6.06
C ASP A 300 9.01 -10.20 7.39
N ARG A 301 7.69 -10.33 7.62
CA ARG A 301 6.99 -9.86 8.82
C ARG A 301 7.06 -8.36 9.07
N SER A 302 7.27 -7.59 8.01
CA SER A 302 7.29 -6.13 8.07
C SER A 302 5.89 -5.53 8.23
N LEU A 303 4.86 -6.22 7.74
CA LEU A 303 3.47 -5.80 7.81
C LEU A 303 2.87 -6.13 9.17
N VAL A 304 3.01 -5.21 10.12
CA VAL A 304 2.47 -5.34 11.47
C VAL A 304 1.03 -4.84 11.50
N PRO A 305 0.08 -5.58 12.10
CA PRO A 305 -1.31 -5.12 12.26
C PRO A 305 -1.38 -3.76 12.95
N GLY A 306 -2.23 -2.86 12.41
CA GLY A 306 -2.39 -1.49 12.88
C GLY A 306 -1.57 -0.45 12.12
N LEU A 307 -0.64 -0.84 11.23
CA LEU A 307 0.08 0.10 10.38
C LEU A 307 -0.84 0.71 9.33
N PHE A 308 -0.61 1.99 9.02
CA PHE A 308 -1.22 2.64 7.86
C PHE A 308 -0.44 2.31 6.59
N ALA A 309 -1.16 2.09 5.52
CA ALA A 309 -0.61 1.79 4.21
C ALA A 309 -1.27 2.64 3.13
N ARG A 310 -0.49 3.04 2.12
CA ARG A 310 -1.03 3.57 0.87
C ARG A 310 -1.10 2.44 -0.13
N VAL A 311 -2.28 2.26 -0.69
CA VAL A 311 -2.53 1.25 -1.71
C VAL A 311 -2.86 1.95 -3.00
N ARG A 312 -2.34 1.45 -4.11
CA ARG A 312 -2.75 1.87 -5.44
C ARG A 312 -3.49 0.76 -6.16
N VAL A 313 -4.69 1.09 -6.59
CA VAL A 313 -5.61 0.18 -7.28
C VAL A 313 -5.66 0.59 -8.76
N PRO A 314 -5.53 -0.34 -9.72
CA PRO A 314 -5.62 0.00 -11.14
C PRO A 314 -7.06 0.42 -11.49
N VAL A 315 -7.21 1.61 -12.05
CA VAL A 315 -8.49 2.19 -12.47
C VAL A 315 -8.48 2.56 -13.95
N GLY A 316 -7.57 2.02 -14.71
CA GLY A 316 -7.44 2.21 -16.15
C GLY A 316 -6.88 0.98 -16.84
N ALA A 317 -7.26 0.79 -18.11
CA ALA A 317 -6.58 -0.17 -18.96
C ALA A 317 -5.15 0.30 -19.23
N PRO A 318 -4.17 -0.61 -19.35
CA PRO A 318 -2.85 -0.24 -19.83
C PRO A 318 -2.96 0.46 -21.19
N ARG A 319 -2.45 1.68 -21.28
CA ARG A 319 -2.44 2.47 -22.51
C ARG A 319 -1.04 2.93 -22.85
N SER A 320 -0.74 2.96 -24.14
CA SER A 320 0.50 3.55 -24.61
C SER A 320 0.48 5.05 -24.35
N SER A 321 1.37 5.53 -23.53
CA SER A 321 1.45 6.93 -23.10
C SER A 321 2.86 7.46 -23.31
N LEU A 322 2.94 8.76 -23.61
CA LEU A 322 4.22 9.46 -23.73
C LEU A 322 4.68 9.91 -22.34
N LEU A 323 5.92 9.66 -22.03
CA LEU A 323 6.56 10.01 -20.77
C LEU A 323 7.67 11.02 -21.01
N VAL A 324 7.69 12.05 -20.17
CA VAL A 324 8.77 13.04 -20.12
C VAL A 324 9.29 13.17 -18.70
N SER A 325 10.58 13.42 -18.53
CA SER A 325 11.15 13.71 -17.22
C SER A 325 10.47 14.95 -16.60
N GLU A 326 10.15 14.90 -15.33
CA GLU A 326 9.53 16.03 -14.62
C GLU A 326 10.38 17.30 -14.69
N ARG A 327 11.72 17.15 -14.79
CA ARG A 327 12.68 18.24 -14.99
C ARG A 327 12.55 18.98 -16.33
N ALA A 328 11.94 18.33 -17.34
CA ALA A 328 11.70 18.95 -18.65
C ALA A 328 10.47 19.83 -18.69
N ILE A 329 9.66 19.85 -17.64
CA ILE A 329 8.37 20.51 -17.59
C ILE A 329 8.55 21.91 -16.99
N GLY A 330 8.26 22.93 -17.78
CA GLY A 330 8.15 24.32 -17.33
C GLY A 330 6.72 24.70 -17.02
N THR A 331 6.58 25.78 -16.23
CA THR A 331 5.27 26.38 -15.95
C THR A 331 5.33 27.85 -16.38
N ASP A 332 4.39 28.23 -17.25
CA ASP A 332 4.20 29.61 -17.68
C ASP A 332 2.78 30.02 -17.28
N GLN A 333 2.71 30.91 -16.27
CA GLN A 333 1.45 31.26 -15.61
C GLN A 333 0.66 30.03 -15.15
N SER A 334 -0.42 29.68 -15.85
CA SER A 334 -1.27 28.52 -15.55
C SER A 334 -1.04 27.32 -16.48
N GLN A 335 -0.18 27.48 -17.51
CA GLN A 335 0.03 26.45 -18.51
C GLN A 335 1.33 25.68 -18.26
N LYS A 336 1.29 24.36 -18.45
CA LYS A 336 2.48 23.51 -18.47
C LYS A 336 3.01 23.42 -19.87
N PHE A 337 4.33 23.53 -20.01
CA PHE A 337 4.99 23.48 -21.31
C PHE A 337 6.29 22.68 -21.24
N VAL A 338 6.78 22.28 -22.39
CA VAL A 338 8.13 21.75 -22.60
C VAL A 338 8.79 22.50 -23.73
N LEU A 339 10.12 22.56 -23.74
CA LEU A 339 10.90 23.02 -24.88
C LEU A 339 11.35 21.79 -25.67
N ALA A 340 10.74 21.59 -26.83
CA ALA A 340 11.18 20.55 -27.76
C ALA A 340 12.29 21.10 -28.66
N VAL A 341 13.20 20.24 -29.10
CA VAL A 341 14.27 20.60 -30.01
C VAL A 341 13.93 20.05 -31.41
N ALA A 342 13.72 20.96 -32.36
CA ALA A 342 13.43 20.63 -33.74
C ALA A 342 14.70 20.07 -34.44
N GLU A 343 14.55 19.57 -35.67
CA GLU A 343 15.66 19.00 -36.46
C GLU A 343 16.78 19.99 -36.74
N ASP A 344 16.45 21.29 -36.88
CA ASP A 344 17.37 22.41 -37.07
C ASP A 344 18.07 22.89 -35.79
N ASN A 345 17.90 22.14 -34.68
CA ASN A 345 18.35 22.48 -33.34
C ASN A 345 17.76 23.78 -32.77
N THR A 346 16.56 24.18 -33.18
CA THR A 346 15.83 25.29 -32.62
C THR A 346 14.90 24.83 -31.48
N ALA A 347 14.88 25.58 -30.39
CA ALA A 347 13.99 25.29 -29.28
C ALA A 347 12.57 25.77 -29.56
N VAL A 348 11.62 24.85 -29.57
CA VAL A 348 10.21 25.11 -29.87
C VAL A 348 9.38 24.96 -28.59
N TYR A 349 8.59 25.96 -28.26
CA TYR A 349 7.64 25.93 -27.17
C TYR A 349 6.46 25.02 -27.51
N ARG A 350 6.18 24.02 -26.67
CA ARG A 350 5.02 23.16 -26.81
C ARG A 350 4.22 23.13 -25.51
N SER A 351 2.99 23.62 -25.55
CA SER A 351 2.04 23.48 -24.47
C SER A 351 1.65 22.02 -24.34
N VAL A 352 1.66 21.49 -23.10
CA VAL A 352 1.37 20.09 -22.83
C VAL A 352 0.27 19.94 -21.78
N LYS A 353 -0.62 18.95 -21.97
CA LYS A 353 -1.51 18.49 -20.91
C LYS A 353 -0.87 17.30 -20.23
N LEU A 354 -0.71 17.43 -18.92
CA LEU A 354 -0.07 16.39 -18.10
C LEU A 354 -1.12 15.45 -17.51
N GLY A 355 -0.72 14.20 -17.34
CA GLY A 355 -1.43 13.18 -16.61
C GLY A 355 -0.74 12.84 -15.29
N GLY A 356 -0.92 11.60 -14.81
CA GLY A 356 -0.28 11.08 -13.62
C GLY A 356 1.25 11.04 -13.69
N SER A 357 1.89 10.86 -12.54
CA SER A 357 3.33 10.65 -12.42
C SER A 357 3.63 9.13 -12.46
N VAL A 358 4.72 8.78 -13.12
CA VAL A 358 5.23 7.41 -13.18
C VAL A 358 6.72 7.48 -12.82
N ARG A 359 7.06 7.13 -11.58
CA ARG A 359 8.40 7.31 -11.00
C ARG A 359 8.84 8.78 -11.09
N ASP A 360 9.94 9.07 -11.81
CA ASP A 360 10.51 10.41 -12.05
C ASP A 360 10.01 11.08 -13.33
N LYS A 361 9.05 10.44 -14.01
CA LYS A 361 8.50 10.90 -15.30
C LYS A 361 7.02 11.25 -15.16
N ARG A 362 6.56 12.13 -16.04
CA ARG A 362 5.17 12.58 -16.13
C ARG A 362 4.54 12.07 -17.43
N VAL A 363 3.33 11.56 -17.33
CA VAL A 363 2.53 11.21 -18.52
C VAL A 363 2.12 12.49 -19.25
N VAL A 364 2.32 12.53 -20.56
CA VAL A 364 1.83 13.61 -21.43
C VAL A 364 0.62 13.10 -22.20
N GLN A 365 -0.54 13.72 -21.94
CA GLN A 365 -1.81 13.37 -22.59
C GLN A 365 -1.92 13.97 -23.99
N SER A 366 -1.35 15.18 -24.22
CA SER A 366 -1.35 15.86 -25.52
C SER A 366 -0.24 16.89 -25.59
N GLY A 367 0.18 17.23 -26.82
CA GLY A 367 1.17 18.28 -27.10
C GLY A 367 2.54 17.77 -27.56
N LEU A 368 2.81 16.46 -27.50
CA LEU A 368 4.04 15.84 -27.97
C LEU A 368 3.76 14.65 -28.90
N GLN A 369 4.78 14.29 -29.67
CA GLN A 369 4.79 13.11 -30.52
C GLN A 369 5.87 12.10 -30.06
N PRO A 370 5.71 10.81 -30.36
CA PRO A 370 6.74 9.82 -30.09
C PRO A 370 8.06 10.21 -30.80
N GLY A 371 9.17 10.18 -30.05
CA GLY A 371 10.48 10.51 -30.57
C GLY A 371 10.86 12.01 -30.56
N ASP A 372 9.95 12.91 -30.14
CA ASP A 372 10.30 14.31 -29.89
C ASP A 372 11.46 14.38 -28.88
N ARG A 373 12.41 15.28 -29.09
CA ARG A 373 13.51 15.53 -28.16
C ARG A 373 13.15 16.71 -27.28
N VAL A 374 13.11 16.53 -25.96
CA VAL A 374 12.79 17.59 -25.00
C VAL A 374 14.00 17.99 -24.17
N ILE A 375 14.10 19.27 -23.82
CA ILE A 375 15.19 19.79 -23.00
C ILE A 375 14.91 19.43 -21.55
N VAL A 376 15.82 18.66 -20.92
CA VAL A 376 15.74 18.25 -19.52
C VAL A 376 16.55 19.19 -18.62
N ASN A 377 17.74 19.64 -19.08
CA ASN A 377 18.57 20.59 -18.35
C ASN A 377 18.88 21.80 -19.21
N GLY A 378 18.89 22.98 -18.58
CA GLY A 378 19.18 24.24 -19.24
C GLY A 378 17.96 25.05 -19.67
N LEU A 379 16.75 24.66 -19.27
CA LEU A 379 15.49 25.37 -19.59
C LEU A 379 15.57 26.88 -19.33
N GLN A 380 16.21 27.29 -18.22
CA GLN A 380 16.32 28.71 -17.81
C GLN A 380 17.18 29.56 -18.75
N ARG A 381 18.04 28.92 -19.57
CA ARG A 381 18.99 29.60 -20.49
C ARG A 381 18.46 29.68 -21.90
N VAL A 382 17.34 29.03 -22.19
CA VAL A 382 16.80 28.90 -23.55
C VAL A 382 15.45 29.61 -23.64
N ARG A 383 15.30 30.41 -24.73
CA ARG A 383 14.01 30.99 -25.09
C ARG A 383 13.47 30.33 -26.35
N PRO A 384 12.15 30.26 -26.52
CA PRO A 384 11.56 29.79 -27.77
C PRO A 384 12.15 30.49 -28.96
N GLY A 385 12.49 29.74 -30.03
CA GLY A 385 13.12 30.25 -31.26
C GLY A 385 14.64 30.33 -31.20
N MET A 386 15.32 30.05 -30.08
CA MET A 386 16.79 30.06 -29.99
C MET A 386 17.37 28.75 -30.54
N ARG A 387 18.47 28.83 -31.27
CA ARG A 387 19.30 27.69 -31.57
C ARG A 387 20.04 27.20 -30.34
N VAL A 388 20.02 25.90 -30.13
CA VAL A 388 20.64 25.24 -28.97
C VAL A 388 21.67 24.20 -29.48
N ARG A 389 22.61 23.82 -28.63
CA ARG A 389 23.51 22.72 -28.85
C ARG A 389 23.05 21.52 -27.97
N PRO A 390 22.32 20.56 -28.59
CA PRO A 390 21.81 19.44 -27.84
C PRO A 390 22.94 18.46 -27.50
N GLU A 391 23.07 18.12 -26.23
CA GLU A 391 23.87 17.01 -25.72
C GLU A 391 22.88 15.97 -25.23
N THR A 392 22.94 14.74 -25.74
CA THR A 392 22.02 13.68 -25.30
C THR A 392 22.29 13.33 -23.83
N ALA A 393 21.24 13.23 -23.02
CA ALA A 393 21.36 12.72 -21.66
C ALA A 393 21.89 11.29 -21.75
N VAL A 394 23.12 11.05 -21.30
CA VAL A 394 23.63 9.70 -21.10
C VAL A 394 22.88 9.15 -19.90
N ALA A 395 22.06 8.11 -20.08
CA ALA A 395 21.42 7.41 -18.99
C ALA A 395 22.52 7.00 -17.98
N THR A 396 22.46 7.53 -16.79
CA THR A 396 23.45 7.21 -15.75
C THR A 396 23.30 5.72 -15.42
N ALA A 397 24.39 4.98 -15.43
CA ALA A 397 24.48 3.51 -15.28
C ALA A 397 23.77 2.92 -14.03
N ALA A 398 23.21 3.76 -13.15
CA ALA A 398 22.38 3.35 -12.01
C ALA A 398 20.99 2.79 -12.43
N GLU A 399 20.48 3.13 -13.62
CA GLU A 399 19.17 2.66 -14.09
C GLU A 399 19.23 1.27 -14.77
N LEU A 400 20.41 0.81 -15.17
CA LEU A 400 20.59 -0.52 -15.80
C LEU A 400 20.76 -1.65 -14.79
N SER A 401 21.08 -1.34 -13.50
CA SER A 401 21.28 -2.36 -12.47
C SER A 401 19.98 -2.93 -11.90
N THR A 402 18.87 -2.20 -11.97
CA THR A 402 17.57 -2.66 -11.44
C THR A 402 16.75 -3.50 -12.41
N ALA A 403 17.06 -3.43 -13.72
CA ALA A 403 16.37 -4.24 -14.73
C ALA A 403 16.87 -5.70 -14.84
N THR A 404 18.08 -5.98 -14.32
CA THR A 404 18.69 -7.33 -14.41
C THR A 404 18.33 -8.24 -13.23
N VAL A 405 17.79 -7.70 -12.15
CA VAL A 405 17.37 -8.49 -10.96
C VAL A 405 15.92 -9.00 -11.05
N ALA A 406 15.12 -8.47 -11.98
CA ALA A 406 13.74 -8.89 -12.18
C ALA A 406 13.55 -10.07 -13.17
N GLN A 407 14.64 -10.71 -13.62
CA GLN A 407 14.61 -11.86 -14.55
C GLN A 407 15.38 -13.09 -14.01
N ARG A 408 15.44 -13.26 -12.67
CA ARG A 408 15.87 -14.53 -12.09
C ARG A 408 14.91 -15.02 -11.03
#